data_25751a3722c8c91da0ea499283074afa
#
_entry.id   25751a3722c8c91da0ea499283074afa
#
_cell.length_a   1.000
_cell.length_b   1.000
_cell.length_c   1.000
_cell.angle_alpha   90.00
_cell.angle_beta   90.00
_cell.angle_gamma   90.00
#
_symmetry.space_group_name_H-M   'P 1'
#
loop_
_entity.id
_entity.type
_entity.pdbx_description
1 polymer ?
#
loop_
_entity_poly.entity_id
_entity_poly.type
_entity_poly.pdbx_seq_one_letter_code
_entity_poly.pdbx_strand_id
1 'polypeptide(L)'
;MKKVITVLLSLVLSVSLVLSCVGCGNNETEEIQQGNAARALRLFEQIYEDYYEPEALLAHWHYPYTEENDKIAGDWHVVALLQAAILLRDLYPENEFVKEAERSLYQAMDYFRQARPDDYLVYATERGLQPGMAPMKTAFDDNVHIARVYMEGYQITGDETYLEKAKELIRFVLTEAWHDEINTATGEPIGGLGWGEGSNWWGLFSCTNGPGAAMCLEMYDLVESQEEKQYYLDWAIKIYDWLVDYQRAPNGLYWDGSGSFAMEDGSTSTAVGEGTFHTYNSGFPITDGVRLYQITGEEKYLNDARFTASAAFDYFADGSIKEVYYQYSQTYDEAGNWFNQILFEGFLALAEEDASAEKYVDSFADGLNYAYDNYYRNGYIPTNYISGWLPYSVDDEQMQILSVSANVVMFARLAIAERDAAEN
;
A
#
# COMPACT_ATOMS: atom_id res chain seq x y z
N MET A 1 42.55 28.64 52.26
CA MET A 1 42.48 27.22 51.77
C MET A 1 41.47 27.13 50.66
N LYS A 2 41.96 27.19 49.43
CA LYS A 2 41.13 27.11 48.22
C LYS A 2 41.05 25.64 47.78
N LYS A 3 39.88 25.10 47.63
CA LYS A 3 39.65 23.82 46.95
C LYS A 3 39.31 24.11 45.50
N VAL A 4 40.15 23.63 44.60
CA VAL A 4 39.96 23.63 43.16
C VAL A 4 39.16 22.41 42.83
N ILE A 5 37.98 22.58 42.18
CA ILE A 5 37.19 21.51 41.60
C ILE A 5 37.58 21.45 40.14
N THR A 6 38.19 20.33 39.75
CA THR A 6 38.54 20.03 38.36
C THR A 6 37.35 19.35 37.74
N VAL A 7 36.73 19.98 36.73
CA VAL A 7 35.71 19.38 35.85
C VAL A 7 36.44 18.70 34.71
N LEU A 8 36.35 17.40 34.64
CA LEU A 8 36.79 16.61 33.48
C LEU A 8 35.71 16.70 32.41
N LEU A 9 35.99 17.39 31.32
CA LEU A 9 35.29 17.26 30.05
C LEU A 9 35.83 16.02 29.35
N SER A 10 35.02 14.98 29.21
CA SER A 10 35.31 13.85 28.34
C SER A 10 34.88 14.19 26.92
N LEU A 11 35.83 14.58 26.09
CA LEU A 11 35.68 14.66 24.64
C LEU A 11 35.71 13.22 24.10
N VAL A 12 34.61 12.72 23.61
CA VAL A 12 34.60 11.50 22.80
C VAL A 12 34.89 11.91 21.36
N LEU A 13 36.14 11.74 20.94
CA LEU A 13 36.51 11.77 19.53
C LEU A 13 36.21 10.38 18.95
N SER A 14 35.18 10.29 18.15
CA SER A 14 35.00 9.15 17.24
C SER A 14 35.97 9.28 16.06
N VAL A 15 37.08 8.58 16.15
CA VAL A 15 38.01 8.39 15.03
C VAL A 15 37.43 7.27 14.16
N SER A 16 36.88 7.62 13.00
CA SER A 16 36.56 6.68 11.95
C SER A 16 37.88 6.17 11.36
N LEU A 17 38.25 4.94 11.69
CA LEU A 17 39.34 4.23 11.03
C LEU A 17 38.80 3.63 9.74
N VAL A 18 39.08 4.26 8.61
CA VAL A 18 38.92 3.65 7.29
C VAL A 18 40.08 2.67 7.10
N LEU A 19 39.82 1.40 7.33
CA LEU A 19 40.70 0.32 6.89
C LEU A 19 40.30 -0.03 5.44
N SER A 20 41.09 0.45 4.49
CA SER A 20 41.06 -0.03 3.11
C SER A 20 41.57 -1.45 3.04
N CYS A 21 40.66 -2.43 3.05
CA CYS A 21 40.93 -3.80 2.60
C CYS A 21 40.61 -3.88 1.12
N VAL A 22 41.65 -3.99 0.30
CA VAL A 22 41.52 -4.38 -1.11
C VAL A 22 41.18 -5.87 -1.15
N GLY A 23 39.93 -6.17 -1.50
CA GLY A 23 39.45 -7.54 -1.74
C GLY A 23 38.21 -7.48 -2.60
N CYS A 24 38.21 -8.15 -3.74
CA CYS A 24 37.07 -8.29 -4.63
C CYS A 24 35.86 -8.85 -3.87
N GLY A 25 34.84 -8.01 -3.64
CA GLY A 25 33.60 -8.35 -2.94
C GLY A 25 32.72 -7.14 -2.58
N ASN A 26 33.12 -5.92 -2.89
CA ASN A 26 32.49 -4.72 -2.33
C ASN A 26 31.57 -3.95 -3.30
N ASN A 27 31.38 -4.38 -4.54
CA ASN A 27 30.58 -3.59 -5.49
C ASN A 27 29.07 -3.63 -5.17
N GLU A 28 28.55 -4.78 -4.76
CA GLU A 28 27.13 -4.93 -4.45
C GLU A 28 26.68 -4.11 -3.22
N THR A 29 27.48 -4.07 -2.16
CA THR A 29 27.16 -3.31 -0.95
C THR A 29 27.32 -1.80 -1.13
N GLU A 30 28.20 -1.32 -2.01
CA GLU A 30 28.33 0.10 -2.33
C GLU A 30 27.22 0.57 -3.29
N GLU A 31 26.77 -0.27 -4.23
CA GLU A 31 25.66 0.01 -5.13
C GLU A 31 24.33 0.12 -4.38
N ILE A 32 24.07 -0.79 -3.43
CA ILE A 32 22.90 -0.74 -2.53
C ILE A 32 22.91 0.56 -1.69
N GLN A 33 24.06 1.09 -1.30
CA GLN A 33 24.15 2.34 -0.55
C GLN A 33 23.93 3.61 -1.36
N GLN A 34 23.91 3.56 -2.69
CA GLN A 34 23.76 4.72 -3.58
C GLN A 34 22.49 4.69 -4.45
N GLY A 35 21.85 3.53 -4.61
CA GLY A 35 20.68 3.30 -5.46
C GLY A 35 19.34 3.60 -4.79
N ASN A 36 18.27 3.10 -5.41
CA ASN A 36 16.90 3.30 -4.97
C ASN A 36 16.61 2.70 -3.59
N ALA A 37 17.27 1.61 -3.22
CA ALA A 37 17.22 1.05 -1.87
C ALA A 37 17.68 2.04 -0.80
N ALA A 38 18.81 2.72 -1.03
CA ALA A 38 19.32 3.73 -0.09
C ALA A 38 18.45 4.98 -0.02
N ARG A 39 17.79 5.35 -1.12
CA ARG A 39 16.80 6.44 -1.15
C ARG A 39 15.59 6.07 -0.30
N ALA A 40 15.06 4.86 -0.47
CA ALA A 40 13.96 4.34 0.33
C ALA A 40 14.29 4.34 1.83
N LEU A 41 15.46 3.81 2.22
CA LEU A 41 15.87 3.75 3.62
C LEU A 41 15.98 5.15 4.25
N ARG A 42 16.62 6.11 3.56
CA ARG A 42 16.76 7.49 4.08
C ARG A 42 15.43 8.20 4.26
N LEU A 43 14.49 8.02 3.32
CA LEU A 43 13.15 8.58 3.45
C LEU A 43 12.42 7.93 4.64
N PHE A 44 12.53 6.62 4.79
CA PHE A 44 11.88 5.90 5.88
C PHE A 44 12.42 6.30 7.26
N GLU A 45 13.74 6.41 7.40
CA GLU A 45 14.37 6.85 8.66
C GLU A 45 13.81 8.20 9.11
N GLN A 46 13.68 9.16 8.19
CA GLN A 46 13.12 10.49 8.50
C GLN A 46 11.64 10.44 8.84
N ILE A 47 10.85 9.69 8.05
CA ILE A 47 9.41 9.53 8.30
C ILE A 47 9.17 8.86 9.66
N TYR A 48 9.91 7.82 9.97
CA TYR A 48 9.79 7.12 11.25
C TYR A 48 10.12 8.02 12.43
N GLU A 49 11.18 8.86 12.33
CA GLU A 49 11.55 9.82 13.36
C GLU A 49 10.50 10.92 13.57
N ASP A 50 9.93 11.46 12.50
CA ASP A 50 9.07 12.64 12.56
C ASP A 50 7.59 12.32 12.78
N TYR A 51 7.11 11.14 12.33
CA TYR A 51 5.69 10.78 12.38
C TYR A 51 5.35 9.74 13.43
N TYR A 52 6.32 8.99 13.96
CA TYR A 52 6.02 7.83 14.80
C TYR A 52 6.66 7.94 16.17
N GLU A 53 5.87 7.72 17.21
CA GLU A 53 6.30 7.66 18.60
C GLU A 53 6.37 6.19 19.07
N PRO A 54 7.55 5.53 19.01
CA PRO A 54 7.66 4.10 19.28
C PRO A 54 7.34 3.72 20.73
N GLU A 55 7.57 4.61 21.72
CA GLU A 55 7.21 4.35 23.11
C GLU A 55 5.68 4.37 23.35
N ALA A 56 4.97 5.20 22.58
CA ALA A 56 3.51 5.28 22.61
C ALA A 56 2.84 4.37 21.59
N LEU A 57 3.61 3.75 20.69
CA LEU A 57 3.13 2.98 19.54
C LEU A 57 2.10 3.77 18.72
N LEU A 58 2.39 5.05 18.44
CA LEU A 58 1.46 6.02 17.90
C LEU A 58 2.06 6.70 16.67
N ALA A 59 1.27 6.85 15.61
CA ALA A 59 1.65 7.64 14.45
C ALA A 59 0.81 8.92 14.35
N HIS A 60 1.41 9.98 13.83
CA HIS A 60 0.74 11.24 13.51
C HIS A 60 0.30 11.24 12.05
N TRP A 61 -0.84 11.87 11.78
CA TRP A 61 -1.40 11.93 10.44
C TRP A 61 -0.56 12.81 9.50
N HIS A 62 -0.09 13.97 10.02
CA HIS A 62 0.67 14.95 9.27
C HIS A 62 1.95 15.34 10.00
N TYR A 63 2.94 15.81 9.23
CA TYR A 63 4.12 16.49 9.76
C TYR A 63 4.47 17.70 8.86
N PRO A 64 4.90 18.85 9.41
CA PRO A 64 4.98 19.14 10.84
C PRO A 64 3.60 19.29 11.50
N TYR A 65 3.49 18.99 12.77
CA TYR A 65 2.28 19.14 13.56
C TYR A 65 2.50 20.02 14.80
N THR A 66 1.41 20.57 15.32
CA THR A 66 1.38 21.35 16.58
C THR A 66 0.29 20.78 17.48
N GLU A 67 0.27 21.12 18.77
CA GLU A 67 -0.77 20.69 19.70
C GLU A 67 -2.20 21.06 19.23
N GLU A 68 -2.35 22.07 18.38
CA GLU A 68 -3.65 22.56 17.90
C GLU A 68 -4.13 21.79 16.65
N ASN A 69 -3.20 21.25 15.85
CA ASN A 69 -3.52 20.58 14.58
C ASN A 69 -3.04 19.12 14.54
N ASP A 70 -2.59 18.58 15.67
CA ASP A 70 -2.21 17.19 15.76
C ASP A 70 -3.41 16.28 15.58
N LYS A 71 -3.26 15.33 14.68
CA LYS A 71 -4.24 14.29 14.41
C LYS A 71 -3.55 12.95 14.43
N ILE A 72 -4.05 12.07 15.29
CA ILE A 72 -3.55 10.70 15.37
C ILE A 72 -3.93 9.95 14.09
N ALA A 73 -2.98 9.22 13.55
CA ALA A 73 -3.16 8.41 12.37
C ALA A 73 -4.09 7.22 12.62
N GLY A 74 -4.93 6.90 11.64
CA GLY A 74 -5.76 5.70 11.62
C GLY A 74 -4.96 4.45 11.21
N ASP A 75 -5.63 3.29 11.21
CA ASP A 75 -5.04 2.00 10.84
C ASP A 75 -4.45 1.99 9.42
N TRP A 76 -5.16 2.51 8.42
CA TRP A 76 -4.66 2.64 7.05
C TRP A 76 -3.31 3.37 6.97
N HIS A 77 -3.15 4.44 7.77
CA HIS A 77 -1.91 5.20 7.81
C HIS A 77 -0.74 4.41 8.41
N VAL A 78 -1.03 3.66 9.48
CA VAL A 78 -0.04 2.76 10.10
C VAL A 78 0.32 1.61 9.17
N VAL A 79 -0.65 1.06 8.43
CA VAL A 79 -0.43 0.05 7.39
C VAL A 79 0.51 0.56 6.30
N ALA A 80 0.35 1.81 5.85
CA ALA A 80 1.23 2.39 4.84
C ALA A 80 2.69 2.47 5.31
N LEU A 81 2.91 2.89 6.55
CA LEU A 81 4.24 2.95 7.13
C LEU A 81 4.81 1.55 7.39
N LEU A 82 3.97 0.61 7.82
CA LEU A 82 4.35 -0.79 8.02
C LEU A 82 4.73 -1.46 6.70
N GLN A 83 4.00 -1.25 5.61
CA GLN A 83 4.35 -1.75 4.29
C GLN A 83 5.73 -1.25 3.84
N ALA A 84 6.02 0.03 4.07
CA ALA A 84 7.35 0.59 3.80
C ALA A 84 8.45 -0.13 4.62
N ALA A 85 8.19 -0.40 5.90
CA ALA A 85 9.13 -1.13 6.78
C ALA A 85 9.36 -2.57 6.30
N ILE A 86 8.30 -3.27 5.88
CA ILE A 86 8.36 -4.66 5.38
C ILE A 86 9.23 -4.75 4.11
N LEU A 87 9.01 -3.87 3.13
CA LEU A 87 9.81 -3.85 1.91
C LEU A 87 11.29 -3.53 2.20
N LEU A 88 11.54 -2.63 3.14
CA LEU A 88 12.91 -2.37 3.60
C LEU A 88 13.51 -3.54 4.37
N ARG A 89 12.69 -4.33 5.05
CA ARG A 89 13.14 -5.55 5.73
C ARG A 89 13.63 -6.60 4.75
N ASP A 90 13.01 -6.69 3.57
CA ASP A 90 13.47 -7.55 2.47
C ASP A 90 14.81 -7.04 1.88
N LEU A 91 14.93 -5.74 1.64
CA LEU A 91 16.15 -5.12 1.11
C LEU A 91 17.32 -5.10 2.10
N TYR A 92 17.03 -4.96 3.38
CA TYR A 92 18.03 -4.81 4.46
C TYR A 92 17.77 -5.80 5.61
N PRO A 93 17.86 -7.12 5.36
CA PRO A 93 17.49 -8.16 6.34
C PRO A 93 18.28 -8.10 7.65
N GLU A 94 19.48 -7.52 7.65
CA GLU A 94 20.34 -7.41 8.83
C GLU A 94 20.34 -6.01 9.48
N ASN A 95 19.55 -5.07 8.96
CA ASN A 95 19.46 -3.72 9.55
C ASN A 95 18.60 -3.73 10.81
N GLU A 96 19.22 -3.50 11.97
CA GLU A 96 18.55 -3.57 13.27
C GLU A 96 17.48 -2.45 13.45
N PHE A 97 17.68 -1.28 12.86
CA PHE A 97 16.68 -0.22 12.89
C PHE A 97 15.41 -0.64 12.13
N VAL A 98 15.55 -1.21 10.93
CA VAL A 98 14.42 -1.68 10.12
C VAL A 98 13.68 -2.81 10.83
N LYS A 99 14.41 -3.78 11.43
CA LYS A 99 13.82 -4.87 12.23
C LYS A 99 13.00 -4.33 13.41
N GLU A 100 13.54 -3.35 14.12
CA GLU A 100 12.87 -2.75 15.28
C GLU A 100 11.65 -1.94 14.86
N ALA A 101 11.76 -1.15 13.78
CA ALA A 101 10.67 -0.36 13.24
C ALA A 101 9.50 -1.25 12.78
N GLU A 102 9.78 -2.29 11.99
CA GLU A 102 8.79 -3.29 11.58
C GLU A 102 8.06 -3.89 12.78
N ARG A 103 8.83 -4.41 13.78
CA ARG A 103 8.26 -5.00 14.98
C ARG A 103 7.37 -4.03 15.76
N SER A 104 7.83 -2.78 15.93
CA SER A 104 7.09 -1.74 16.64
C SER A 104 5.78 -1.38 15.94
N LEU A 105 5.80 -1.30 14.61
CA LEU A 105 4.61 -0.99 13.80
C LEU A 105 3.59 -2.13 13.85
N TYR A 106 4.01 -3.41 13.83
CA TYR A 106 3.08 -4.52 14.07
C TYR A 106 2.45 -4.46 15.47
N GLN A 107 3.19 -4.05 16.49
CA GLN A 107 2.63 -3.84 17.83
C GLN A 107 1.65 -2.66 17.85
N ALA A 108 1.91 -1.60 17.08
CA ALA A 108 0.99 -0.47 16.95
C ALA A 108 -0.35 -0.89 16.35
N MET A 109 -0.38 -1.86 15.43
CA MET A 109 -1.62 -2.40 14.87
C MET A 109 -2.55 -3.01 15.93
N ASP A 110 -2.03 -3.58 17.00
CA ASP A 110 -2.86 -4.17 18.05
C ASP A 110 -3.77 -3.14 18.77
N TYR A 111 -3.46 -1.83 18.69
CA TYR A 111 -4.30 -0.76 19.25
C TYR A 111 -5.57 -0.49 18.43
N PHE A 112 -5.64 -0.97 17.19
CA PHE A 112 -6.82 -0.87 16.34
C PHE A 112 -7.73 -2.12 16.44
N ARG A 113 -7.26 -3.16 17.11
CA ARG A 113 -8.00 -4.40 17.27
C ARG A 113 -9.30 -4.17 18.03
N GLN A 114 -10.41 -4.65 17.50
CA GLN A 114 -11.72 -4.60 18.14
C GLN A 114 -11.99 -5.86 18.96
N ALA A 115 -12.60 -5.67 20.14
CA ALA A 115 -13.22 -6.77 20.88
C ALA A 115 -14.62 -7.03 20.30
N ARG A 116 -14.85 -8.20 19.71
CA ARG A 116 -16.11 -8.59 19.08
C ARG A 116 -16.73 -9.81 19.76
N PRO A 117 -18.08 -9.89 19.79
CA PRO A 117 -18.77 -11.06 20.33
C PRO A 117 -18.82 -12.26 19.37
N ASP A 118 -18.51 -12.05 18.09
CA ASP A 118 -18.58 -13.03 17.01
C ASP A 118 -17.24 -13.77 16.74
N ASP A 119 -16.24 -13.56 17.60
CA ASP A 119 -14.92 -14.17 17.55
C ASP A 119 -14.10 -13.88 16.25
N TYR A 120 -14.49 -12.88 15.45
CA TYR A 120 -13.65 -12.41 14.35
C TYR A 120 -12.48 -11.55 14.86
N LEU A 121 -11.33 -11.72 14.25
CA LEU A 121 -10.25 -10.72 14.31
C LEU A 121 -10.62 -9.56 13.38
N VAL A 122 -10.75 -8.37 13.93
CA VAL A 122 -11.15 -7.18 13.18
C VAL A 122 -10.40 -5.97 13.70
N TYR A 123 -10.03 -5.08 12.81
CA TYR A 123 -9.39 -3.80 13.10
C TYR A 123 -10.34 -2.65 12.75
N ALA A 124 -10.37 -1.65 13.64
CA ALA A 124 -11.13 -0.42 13.45
C ALA A 124 -10.29 0.65 12.78
N THR A 125 -10.94 1.57 12.08
CA THR A 125 -10.26 2.70 11.41
C THR A 125 -9.55 3.66 12.38
N GLU A 126 -9.95 3.67 13.66
CA GLU A 126 -9.38 4.52 14.70
C GLU A 126 -8.84 3.67 15.86
N ARG A 127 -7.70 4.10 16.45
CA ARG A 127 -7.14 3.39 17.61
C ARG A 127 -7.88 3.69 18.90
N GLY A 128 -7.85 2.74 19.82
CA GLY A 128 -8.19 2.97 21.21
C GLY A 128 -9.65 2.79 21.57
N LEU A 129 -10.28 1.66 21.19
CA LEU A 129 -11.55 1.26 21.79
C LEU A 129 -11.41 1.16 23.31
N GLN A 130 -12.01 2.14 24.00
CA GLN A 130 -12.20 2.07 25.43
C GLN A 130 -13.44 1.19 25.73
N PRO A 131 -13.42 0.34 26.75
CA PRO A 131 -14.60 -0.43 27.14
C PRO A 131 -15.81 0.51 27.36
N GLY A 132 -16.93 0.23 26.68
CA GLY A 132 -18.16 1.01 26.77
C GLY A 132 -18.31 2.16 25.76
N MET A 133 -17.35 2.38 24.86
CA MET A 133 -17.56 3.23 23.69
C MET A 133 -18.40 2.51 22.64
N ALA A 134 -19.10 3.30 21.82
CA ALA A 134 -19.82 2.77 20.65
C ALA A 134 -18.86 1.98 19.75
N PRO A 135 -19.34 0.93 19.06
CA PRO A 135 -18.53 0.24 18.08
C PRO A 135 -17.91 1.25 17.10
N MET A 136 -16.60 1.18 16.93
CA MET A 136 -15.92 2.01 15.97
C MET A 136 -16.24 1.51 14.56
N LYS A 137 -16.05 2.39 13.59
CA LYS A 137 -16.23 2.06 12.19
C LYS A 137 -15.22 0.98 11.79
N THR A 138 -15.71 -0.03 11.12
CA THR A 138 -14.91 -1.08 10.51
C THR A 138 -15.01 -0.92 9.01
N ALA A 139 -13.90 -0.59 8.40
CA ALA A 139 -13.77 -0.59 6.95
C ALA A 139 -13.25 -1.96 6.49
N PHE A 140 -13.91 -2.57 5.52
CA PHE A 140 -13.47 -3.86 4.99
C PHE A 140 -12.21 -3.72 4.16
N ASP A 141 -12.05 -2.63 3.40
CA ASP A 141 -10.83 -2.33 2.64
C ASP A 141 -9.60 -2.16 3.53
N ASP A 142 -9.71 -1.46 4.67
CA ASP A 142 -8.62 -1.37 5.65
C ASP A 142 -8.22 -2.77 6.15
N ASN A 143 -9.18 -3.62 6.50
CA ASN A 143 -8.91 -4.99 6.95
C ASN A 143 -8.31 -5.88 5.86
N VAL A 144 -8.64 -5.65 4.59
CA VAL A 144 -7.97 -6.30 3.45
C VAL A 144 -6.49 -5.91 3.40
N HIS A 145 -6.18 -4.62 3.48
CA HIS A 145 -4.79 -4.14 3.49
C HIS A 145 -4.00 -4.65 4.71
N ILE A 146 -4.65 -4.73 5.89
CA ILE A 146 -4.03 -5.31 7.07
C ILE A 146 -3.75 -6.81 6.89
N ALA A 147 -4.65 -7.56 6.27
CA ALA A 147 -4.39 -8.97 5.95
C ALA A 147 -3.18 -9.13 5.03
N ARG A 148 -3.05 -8.28 4.00
CA ARG A 148 -1.94 -8.28 3.05
C ARG A 148 -0.59 -8.01 3.74
N VAL A 149 -0.48 -6.99 4.59
CA VAL A 149 0.79 -6.75 5.32
C VAL A 149 1.12 -7.86 6.32
N TYR A 150 0.15 -8.57 6.87
CA TYR A 150 0.43 -9.78 7.65
C TYR A 150 0.94 -10.93 6.78
N MET A 151 0.43 -11.12 5.56
CA MET A 151 0.96 -12.12 4.62
C MET A 151 2.39 -11.79 4.19
N GLU A 152 2.67 -10.53 3.84
CA GLU A 152 4.03 -10.07 3.54
C GLU A 152 4.98 -10.29 4.73
N GLY A 153 4.54 -9.96 5.95
CA GLY A 153 5.31 -10.22 7.17
C GLY A 153 5.62 -11.69 7.40
N TYR A 154 4.66 -12.59 7.13
CA TYR A 154 4.88 -14.04 7.19
C TYR A 154 5.93 -14.48 6.16
N GLN A 155 5.84 -14.01 4.92
CA GLN A 155 6.80 -14.35 3.86
C GLN A 155 8.25 -14.00 4.23
N ILE A 156 8.45 -12.87 4.89
CA ILE A 156 9.79 -12.38 5.27
C ILE A 156 10.30 -13.04 6.54
N THR A 157 9.44 -13.24 7.54
CA THR A 157 9.87 -13.68 8.88
C THR A 157 9.68 -15.16 9.13
N GLY A 158 8.73 -15.81 8.44
CA GLY A 158 8.28 -17.17 8.73
C GLY A 158 7.46 -17.27 10.03
N ASP A 159 7.01 -16.17 10.61
CA ASP A 159 6.20 -16.18 11.84
C ASP A 159 4.76 -16.56 11.54
N GLU A 160 4.39 -17.79 11.89
CA GLU A 160 3.04 -18.36 11.68
C GLU A 160 1.93 -17.52 12.32
N THR A 161 2.23 -16.69 13.30
CA THR A 161 1.21 -15.83 13.93
C THR A 161 0.68 -14.79 12.96
N TYR A 162 1.48 -14.34 12.00
CA TYR A 162 1.06 -13.43 10.95
C TYR A 162 0.15 -14.12 9.94
N LEU A 163 0.49 -15.34 9.53
CA LEU A 163 -0.35 -16.11 8.62
C LEU A 163 -1.73 -16.41 9.21
N GLU A 164 -1.79 -16.77 10.50
CA GLU A 164 -3.05 -17.03 11.19
C GLU A 164 -3.90 -15.75 11.29
N LYS A 165 -3.31 -14.60 11.63
CA LYS A 165 -4.02 -13.31 11.62
C LYS A 165 -4.57 -12.98 10.24
N ALA A 166 -3.78 -13.17 9.18
CA ALA A 166 -4.23 -12.96 7.81
C ALA A 166 -5.42 -13.85 7.44
N LYS A 167 -5.36 -15.15 7.76
CA LYS A 167 -6.47 -16.09 7.51
C LYS A 167 -7.76 -15.69 8.22
N GLU A 168 -7.66 -15.23 9.46
CA GLU A 168 -8.84 -14.76 10.21
C GLU A 168 -9.45 -13.50 9.61
N LEU A 169 -8.62 -12.54 9.18
CA LEU A 169 -9.08 -11.32 8.49
C LEU A 169 -9.74 -11.65 7.15
N ILE A 170 -9.14 -12.53 6.36
CA ILE A 170 -9.72 -12.99 5.09
C ILE A 170 -11.07 -13.63 5.33
N ARG A 171 -11.18 -14.52 6.33
CA ARG A 171 -12.45 -15.14 6.70
C ARG A 171 -13.51 -14.10 7.05
N PHE A 172 -13.14 -13.08 7.83
CA PHE A 172 -14.04 -11.98 8.17
C PHE A 172 -14.52 -11.24 6.93
N VAL A 173 -13.60 -10.77 6.09
CA VAL A 173 -13.94 -10.00 4.88
C VAL A 173 -14.81 -10.81 3.92
N LEU A 174 -14.43 -12.04 3.59
CA LEU A 174 -15.18 -12.85 2.64
C LEU A 174 -16.58 -13.25 3.15
N THR A 175 -16.75 -13.37 4.48
CA THR A 175 -18.03 -13.74 5.09
C THR A 175 -18.97 -12.55 5.26
N GLU A 176 -18.44 -11.42 5.73
CA GLU A 176 -19.28 -10.29 6.16
C GLU A 176 -19.40 -9.18 5.09
N ALA A 177 -18.44 -9.09 4.16
CA ALA A 177 -18.46 -8.03 3.16
C ALA A 177 -19.12 -8.45 1.83
N TRP A 178 -19.18 -9.75 1.51
CA TRP A 178 -19.76 -10.20 0.25
C TRP A 178 -21.27 -10.09 0.26
N HIS A 179 -21.87 -9.48 -0.79
CA HIS A 179 -23.31 -9.25 -0.91
C HIS A 179 -24.01 -10.38 -1.68
N ASP A 180 -24.70 -11.27 -0.95
CA ASP A 180 -25.56 -12.31 -1.52
C ASP A 180 -27.01 -11.84 -1.72
N GLU A 181 -27.34 -10.59 -1.39
CA GLU A 181 -28.67 -10.01 -1.59
C GLU A 181 -29.04 -10.01 -3.07
N ILE A 182 -30.33 -10.26 -3.33
CA ILE A 182 -30.83 -10.34 -4.69
C ILE A 182 -31.15 -8.93 -5.23
N ASN A 183 -30.58 -8.60 -6.38
CA ASN A 183 -31.01 -7.45 -7.17
C ASN A 183 -32.39 -7.74 -7.75
N THR A 184 -33.42 -7.05 -7.25
CA THR A 184 -34.81 -7.31 -7.64
C THR A 184 -35.13 -6.96 -9.09
N ALA A 185 -34.27 -6.18 -9.76
CA ALA A 185 -34.43 -5.88 -11.18
C ALA A 185 -33.96 -7.01 -12.09
N THR A 186 -32.97 -7.80 -11.67
CA THR A 186 -32.38 -8.88 -12.46
C THR A 186 -32.76 -10.26 -11.95
N GLY A 187 -33.05 -10.40 -10.66
CA GLY A 187 -33.27 -11.67 -9.97
C GLY A 187 -31.97 -12.41 -9.60
N GLU A 188 -30.82 -11.79 -9.80
CA GLU A 188 -29.49 -12.36 -9.52
C GLU A 188 -28.87 -11.73 -8.27
N PRO A 189 -27.94 -12.41 -7.59
CA PRO A 189 -27.17 -11.80 -6.50
C PRO A 189 -26.46 -10.52 -6.93
N ILE A 190 -26.40 -9.54 -6.04
CA ILE A 190 -25.67 -8.29 -6.29
C ILE A 190 -24.18 -8.57 -6.43
N GLY A 191 -23.63 -9.36 -5.49
CA GLY A 191 -22.20 -9.65 -5.47
C GLY A 191 -21.35 -8.46 -5.04
N GLY A 192 -20.04 -8.64 -5.07
CA GLY A 192 -19.06 -7.63 -4.67
C GLY A 192 -18.88 -7.55 -3.16
N LEU A 193 -17.71 -7.04 -2.76
CA LEU A 193 -17.39 -6.76 -1.38
C LEU A 193 -17.82 -5.33 -1.02
N GLY A 194 -18.57 -5.19 0.08
CA GLY A 194 -18.94 -3.90 0.65
C GLY A 194 -17.74 -3.12 1.17
N TRP A 195 -17.92 -1.81 1.37
CA TRP A 195 -16.85 -0.95 1.86
C TRP A 195 -16.61 -1.04 3.37
N GLY A 196 -17.68 -1.16 4.15
CA GLY A 196 -17.58 -1.25 5.60
C GLY A 196 -18.85 -1.69 6.27
N GLU A 197 -18.78 -1.99 7.56
CA GLU A 197 -19.92 -2.45 8.34
C GLU A 197 -20.95 -1.33 8.56
N GLY A 198 -22.23 -1.72 8.43
CA GLY A 198 -23.38 -0.87 8.70
C GLY A 198 -23.94 -0.14 7.48
N SER A 199 -25.23 0.28 7.60
CA SER A 199 -26.03 0.80 6.49
C SER A 199 -25.48 2.07 5.83
N ASN A 200 -24.65 2.84 6.52
CA ASN A 200 -24.04 4.06 5.97
C ASN A 200 -22.77 3.78 5.15
N TRP A 201 -22.26 2.54 5.19
CA TRP A 201 -21.02 2.11 4.56
C TRP A 201 -21.22 1.00 3.54
N TRP A 202 -22.45 0.83 3.10
CA TRP A 202 -22.87 -0.24 2.19
C TRP A 202 -22.43 0.05 0.72
N GLY A 203 -21.42 0.78 0.45
CA GLY A 203 -20.96 1.01 -0.93
C GLY A 203 -20.18 -0.18 -1.48
N LEU A 204 -20.29 -0.44 -2.79
CA LEU A 204 -19.51 -1.41 -3.52
C LEU A 204 -18.43 -0.68 -4.30
N PHE A 205 -17.23 -0.61 -3.75
CA PHE A 205 -16.13 0.20 -4.29
C PHE A 205 -14.94 -0.64 -4.75
N SER A 206 -14.20 -0.08 -5.70
CA SER A 206 -12.95 -0.70 -6.18
C SER A 206 -11.89 -0.81 -5.08
N CYS A 207 -11.90 0.10 -4.09
CA CYS A 207 -10.96 0.06 -2.96
C CYS A 207 -11.07 -1.20 -2.08
N THR A 208 -12.23 -1.87 -2.07
CA THR A 208 -12.40 -3.15 -1.36
C THR A 208 -12.21 -4.34 -2.31
N ASN A 209 -12.79 -4.25 -3.50
CA ASN A 209 -12.87 -5.39 -4.42
C ASN A 209 -11.53 -5.69 -5.10
N GLY A 210 -10.79 -4.67 -5.55
CA GLY A 210 -9.46 -4.86 -6.12
C GLY A 210 -8.51 -5.54 -5.14
N PRO A 211 -8.16 -4.91 -4.02
CA PRO A 211 -7.28 -5.54 -3.04
C PRO A 211 -7.87 -6.82 -2.44
N GLY A 212 -9.20 -7.00 -2.45
CA GLY A 212 -9.86 -8.24 -2.01
C GLY A 212 -9.54 -9.44 -2.90
N ALA A 213 -9.46 -9.25 -4.22
CA ALA A 213 -8.99 -10.29 -5.14
C ALA A 213 -7.49 -10.56 -4.94
N ALA A 214 -6.66 -9.51 -4.86
CA ALA A 214 -5.23 -9.62 -4.57
C ALA A 214 -4.96 -10.41 -3.28
N MET A 215 -5.66 -10.09 -2.19
CA MET A 215 -5.57 -10.78 -0.90
C MET A 215 -5.80 -12.29 -1.03
N CYS A 216 -6.78 -12.71 -1.84
CA CYS A 216 -7.05 -14.13 -2.08
C CYS A 216 -5.93 -14.77 -2.92
N LEU A 217 -5.38 -14.08 -3.92
CA LEU A 217 -4.28 -14.59 -4.74
C LEU A 217 -2.98 -14.71 -3.94
N GLU A 218 -2.69 -13.77 -3.07
CA GLU A 218 -1.54 -13.83 -2.17
C GLU A 218 -1.67 -15.00 -1.19
N MET A 219 -2.85 -15.22 -0.61
CA MET A 219 -3.09 -16.38 0.28
C MET A 219 -3.02 -17.71 -0.48
N TYR A 220 -3.43 -17.77 -1.75
CA TYR A 220 -3.24 -18.95 -2.60
C TYR A 220 -1.79 -19.40 -2.65
N ASP A 221 -0.85 -18.46 -2.72
CA ASP A 221 0.58 -18.79 -2.75
C ASP A 221 1.12 -19.34 -1.42
N LEU A 222 0.52 -18.92 -0.30
CA LEU A 222 1.00 -19.24 1.06
C LEU A 222 0.44 -20.54 1.63
N VAL A 223 -0.70 -21.01 1.16
CA VAL A 223 -1.29 -22.25 1.65
C VAL A 223 -0.74 -23.47 0.91
N GLU A 224 -0.58 -24.59 1.61
CA GLU A 224 -0.07 -25.83 1.03
C GLU A 224 -1.17 -26.75 0.48
N SER A 225 -2.35 -26.73 1.11
CA SER A 225 -3.47 -27.59 0.78
C SER A 225 -4.08 -27.22 -0.56
N GLN A 226 -4.24 -28.21 -1.46
CA GLN A 226 -4.92 -27.97 -2.76
C GLN A 226 -6.38 -27.54 -2.60
N GLU A 227 -7.06 -27.95 -1.51
CA GLU A 227 -8.42 -27.53 -1.20
C GLU A 227 -8.46 -26.04 -0.82
N GLU A 228 -7.51 -25.58 0.03
CA GLU A 228 -7.40 -24.15 0.36
C GLU A 228 -6.98 -23.32 -0.84
N LYS A 229 -6.02 -23.80 -1.65
CA LYS A 229 -5.64 -23.13 -2.91
C LYS A 229 -6.84 -22.92 -3.81
N GLN A 230 -7.64 -23.97 -4.02
CA GLN A 230 -8.83 -23.85 -4.86
C GLN A 230 -9.87 -22.89 -4.27
N TYR A 231 -10.05 -22.92 -2.94
CA TYR A 231 -10.96 -22.01 -2.25
C TYR A 231 -10.59 -20.53 -2.48
N TYR A 232 -9.31 -20.20 -2.30
CA TYR A 232 -8.85 -18.82 -2.49
C TYR A 232 -8.85 -18.40 -3.97
N LEU A 233 -8.51 -19.31 -4.88
CA LEU A 233 -8.59 -19.05 -6.31
C LEU A 233 -10.04 -18.80 -6.78
N ASP A 234 -10.99 -19.60 -6.31
CA ASP A 234 -12.41 -19.41 -6.63
C ASP A 234 -12.93 -18.05 -6.16
N TRP A 235 -12.52 -17.61 -4.95
CA TRP A 235 -12.85 -16.29 -4.45
C TRP A 235 -12.19 -15.17 -5.26
N ALA A 236 -10.91 -15.30 -5.57
CA ALA A 236 -10.21 -14.32 -6.39
C ALA A 236 -10.87 -14.14 -7.76
N ILE A 237 -11.19 -15.23 -8.44
CA ILE A 237 -11.91 -15.19 -9.73
C ILE A 237 -13.28 -14.54 -9.56
N LYS A 238 -14.03 -14.93 -8.54
CA LYS A 238 -15.38 -14.41 -8.26
C LYS A 238 -15.36 -12.88 -8.05
N ILE A 239 -14.40 -12.37 -7.30
CA ILE A 239 -14.26 -10.93 -7.04
C ILE A 239 -13.76 -10.20 -8.29
N TYR A 240 -12.77 -10.76 -8.98
CA TYR A 240 -12.21 -10.17 -10.21
C TYR A 240 -13.26 -10.09 -11.34
N ASP A 241 -13.99 -11.17 -11.59
CA ASP A 241 -15.03 -11.18 -12.62
C ASP A 241 -16.13 -10.14 -12.28
N TRP A 242 -16.48 -10.01 -10.99
CA TRP A 242 -17.42 -8.98 -10.54
C TRP A 242 -16.88 -7.55 -10.82
N LEU A 243 -15.60 -7.28 -10.55
CA LEU A 243 -14.96 -5.99 -10.88
C LEU A 243 -15.03 -5.68 -12.37
N VAL A 244 -14.73 -6.67 -13.20
CA VAL A 244 -14.79 -6.54 -14.67
C VAL A 244 -16.20 -6.25 -15.16
N ASP A 245 -17.19 -6.93 -14.60
CA ASP A 245 -18.58 -6.82 -15.05
C ASP A 245 -19.26 -5.52 -14.59
N TYR A 246 -18.93 -5.02 -13.41
CA TYR A 246 -19.65 -3.90 -12.78
C TYR A 246 -18.86 -2.61 -12.67
N GLN A 247 -17.53 -2.65 -12.61
CA GLN A 247 -16.71 -1.47 -12.37
C GLN A 247 -15.79 -1.10 -13.53
N ARG A 248 -15.55 -1.98 -14.49
CA ARG A 248 -14.72 -1.65 -15.64
C ARG A 248 -15.50 -0.77 -16.64
N ALA A 249 -14.95 0.42 -16.90
CA ALA A 249 -15.46 1.31 -17.93
C ALA A 249 -15.09 0.82 -19.35
N PRO A 250 -15.83 1.24 -20.39
CA PRO A 250 -15.53 0.85 -21.76
C PRO A 250 -14.14 1.23 -22.27
N ASN A 251 -13.50 2.23 -21.65
CA ASN A 251 -12.14 2.64 -21.98
C ASN A 251 -11.06 1.80 -21.30
N GLY A 252 -11.43 0.82 -20.46
CA GLY A 252 -10.49 -0.07 -19.75
C GLY A 252 -10.09 0.39 -18.35
N LEU A 253 -10.48 1.59 -17.92
CA LEU A 253 -10.31 2.06 -16.55
C LEU A 253 -11.40 1.50 -15.64
N TYR A 254 -11.20 1.58 -14.32
CA TYR A 254 -12.17 1.14 -13.34
C TYR A 254 -12.76 2.35 -12.59
N TRP A 255 -14.10 2.35 -12.50
CA TRP A 255 -14.84 3.31 -11.68
C TRP A 255 -14.50 3.13 -10.20
N ASP A 256 -14.64 4.20 -9.41
CA ASP A 256 -14.48 4.11 -7.97
C ASP A 256 -15.56 3.25 -7.31
N GLY A 257 -16.78 3.31 -7.80
CA GLY A 257 -17.89 2.49 -7.33
C GLY A 257 -18.78 1.98 -8.47
N SER A 258 -19.58 0.98 -8.19
CA SER A 258 -20.52 0.41 -9.15
C SER A 258 -21.86 1.12 -9.16
N GLY A 259 -22.64 0.90 -10.23
CA GLY A 259 -23.95 1.50 -10.47
C GLY A 259 -25.00 1.27 -9.39
N SER A 260 -26.24 1.64 -9.66
CA SER A 260 -27.36 1.48 -8.72
C SER A 260 -27.93 0.06 -8.78
N PHE A 261 -28.20 -0.51 -7.61
CA PHE A 261 -28.83 -1.81 -7.45
C PHE A 261 -30.22 -1.64 -6.80
N ALA A 262 -31.23 -2.37 -7.32
CA ALA A 262 -32.54 -2.42 -6.69
C ALA A 262 -32.55 -3.40 -5.53
N MET A 263 -32.96 -2.94 -4.35
CA MET A 263 -32.99 -3.73 -3.13
C MET A 263 -34.38 -4.28 -2.82
N GLU A 264 -34.47 -5.35 -2.04
CA GLU A 264 -35.71 -6.03 -1.67
C GLU A 264 -36.68 -5.11 -0.89
N ASP A 265 -36.17 -4.18 -0.11
CA ASP A 265 -36.94 -3.18 0.62
C ASP A 265 -37.49 -2.03 -0.25
N GLY A 266 -37.22 -2.09 -1.56
CA GLY A 266 -37.63 -1.08 -2.53
C GLY A 266 -36.70 0.14 -2.58
N SER A 267 -35.64 0.17 -1.80
CA SER A 267 -34.59 1.18 -1.93
C SER A 267 -33.70 0.90 -3.14
N THR A 268 -32.89 1.86 -3.50
CA THR A 268 -31.85 1.68 -4.51
C THR A 268 -30.52 1.95 -3.83
N SER A 269 -29.61 1.00 -3.84
CA SER A 269 -28.25 1.29 -3.46
C SER A 269 -27.63 2.16 -4.54
N THR A 270 -27.04 3.28 -4.15
CA THR A 270 -26.30 4.12 -5.07
C THR A 270 -24.82 3.85 -4.88
N ALA A 271 -24.25 3.08 -5.77
CA ALA A 271 -22.84 3.15 -5.99
C ALA A 271 -22.61 4.22 -7.06
N VAL A 272 -21.75 5.15 -6.78
CA VAL A 272 -21.45 6.24 -7.69
C VAL A 272 -20.43 5.74 -8.70
N GLY A 273 -20.89 5.33 -9.85
CA GLY A 273 -19.96 4.75 -10.82
C GLY A 273 -19.55 5.65 -11.95
N GLU A 274 -20.25 6.69 -12.23
CA GLU A 274 -19.97 7.47 -13.43
C GLU A 274 -19.08 8.69 -13.12
N GLY A 275 -17.84 8.68 -13.66
CA GLY A 275 -17.02 9.87 -13.83
C GLY A 275 -15.78 9.96 -12.95
N THR A 276 -15.58 9.12 -11.96
CA THR A 276 -14.38 9.17 -11.11
C THR A 276 -13.48 7.97 -11.35
N PHE A 277 -12.26 8.25 -11.78
CA PHE A 277 -11.19 7.27 -11.91
C PHE A 277 -10.05 7.66 -10.99
N HIS A 278 -9.56 6.70 -10.22
CA HIS A 278 -8.33 6.84 -9.44
C HIS A 278 -7.30 5.84 -9.93
N THR A 279 -6.02 6.15 -9.77
CA THR A 279 -4.94 5.26 -10.22
C THR A 279 -5.00 3.90 -9.55
N TYR A 280 -5.33 3.85 -8.24
CA TYR A 280 -5.43 2.58 -7.50
C TYR A 280 -6.55 1.66 -8.02
N ASN A 281 -7.65 2.22 -8.52
CA ASN A 281 -8.76 1.44 -9.06
C ASN A 281 -8.36 0.57 -10.25
N SER A 282 -7.33 1.01 -10.99
CA SER A 282 -6.78 0.27 -12.13
C SER A 282 -5.55 -0.56 -11.77
N GLY A 283 -4.82 -0.19 -10.72
CA GLY A 283 -3.61 -0.88 -10.29
C GLY A 283 -3.86 -2.33 -9.87
N PHE A 284 -4.81 -2.57 -8.96
CA PHE A 284 -5.16 -3.92 -8.53
C PHE A 284 -5.65 -4.82 -9.67
N PRO A 285 -6.61 -4.42 -10.53
CA PRO A 285 -7.02 -5.26 -11.65
C PRO A 285 -5.89 -5.64 -12.61
N ILE A 286 -4.85 -4.82 -12.74
CA ILE A 286 -3.65 -5.19 -13.52
C ILE A 286 -2.90 -6.30 -12.80
N THR A 287 -2.58 -6.13 -11.51
CA THR A 287 -1.88 -7.13 -10.70
C THR A 287 -2.67 -8.45 -10.65
N ASP A 288 -3.97 -8.37 -10.35
CA ASP A 288 -4.85 -9.54 -10.25
C ASP A 288 -4.94 -10.30 -11.57
N GLY A 289 -5.08 -9.57 -12.68
CA GLY A 289 -5.12 -10.16 -14.03
C GLY A 289 -3.83 -10.91 -14.37
N VAL A 290 -2.67 -10.33 -14.05
CA VAL A 290 -1.37 -10.99 -14.24
C VAL A 290 -1.29 -12.25 -13.38
N ARG A 291 -1.64 -12.18 -12.10
CA ARG A 291 -1.59 -13.34 -11.19
C ARG A 291 -2.57 -14.45 -11.60
N LEU A 292 -3.78 -14.09 -11.98
CA LEU A 292 -4.77 -15.06 -12.50
C LEU A 292 -4.26 -15.75 -13.77
N TYR A 293 -3.61 -15.01 -14.68
CA TYR A 293 -2.96 -15.61 -15.84
C TYR A 293 -1.86 -16.59 -15.46
N GLN A 294 -0.97 -16.21 -14.53
CA GLN A 294 0.10 -17.08 -14.07
C GLN A 294 -0.40 -18.40 -13.45
N ILE A 295 -1.51 -18.34 -12.70
CA ILE A 295 -2.09 -19.51 -12.03
C ILE A 295 -2.90 -20.37 -13.00
N THR A 296 -3.74 -19.75 -13.86
CA THR A 296 -4.73 -20.47 -14.68
C THR A 296 -4.26 -20.75 -16.11
N GLY A 297 -3.32 -19.96 -16.62
CA GLY A 297 -2.90 -19.95 -18.03
C GLY A 297 -3.95 -19.35 -18.99
N GLU A 298 -5.01 -18.72 -18.47
CA GLU A 298 -6.06 -18.14 -19.31
C GLU A 298 -5.67 -16.74 -19.82
N GLU A 299 -5.40 -16.62 -21.12
CA GLU A 299 -4.97 -15.40 -21.80
C GLU A 299 -5.93 -14.20 -21.60
N LYS A 300 -7.20 -14.43 -21.28
CA LYS A 300 -8.15 -13.34 -21.04
C LYS A 300 -7.67 -12.40 -19.95
N TYR A 301 -7.10 -12.94 -18.87
CA TYR A 301 -6.65 -12.17 -17.73
C TYR A 301 -5.43 -11.28 -18.06
N LEU A 302 -4.45 -11.83 -18.78
CA LEU A 302 -3.30 -11.05 -19.23
C LEU A 302 -3.70 -9.97 -20.25
N ASN A 303 -4.66 -10.27 -21.15
CA ASN A 303 -5.17 -9.29 -22.10
C ASN A 303 -5.96 -8.17 -21.41
N ASP A 304 -6.72 -8.48 -20.36
CA ASP A 304 -7.40 -7.48 -19.53
C ASP A 304 -6.39 -6.59 -18.81
N ALA A 305 -5.34 -7.17 -18.21
CA ALA A 305 -4.25 -6.41 -17.57
C ALA A 305 -3.55 -5.46 -18.56
N ARG A 306 -3.22 -5.93 -19.77
CA ARG A 306 -2.63 -5.10 -20.84
C ARG A 306 -3.54 -3.95 -21.25
N PHE A 307 -4.81 -4.22 -21.41
CA PHE A 307 -5.80 -3.22 -21.80
C PHE A 307 -5.94 -2.15 -20.71
N THR A 308 -6.06 -2.56 -19.46
CA THR A 308 -6.15 -1.64 -18.32
C THR A 308 -4.88 -0.82 -18.13
N ALA A 309 -3.70 -1.44 -18.23
CA ALA A 309 -2.42 -0.74 -18.10
C ALA A 309 -2.23 0.33 -19.17
N SER A 310 -2.56 0.01 -20.44
CA SER A 310 -2.50 1.00 -21.53
C SER A 310 -3.48 2.15 -21.27
N ALA A 311 -4.71 1.85 -20.86
CA ALA A 311 -5.73 2.85 -20.57
C ALA A 311 -5.33 3.75 -19.39
N ALA A 312 -4.76 3.16 -18.33
CA ALA A 312 -4.30 3.88 -17.16
C ALA A 312 -3.12 4.81 -17.50
N PHE A 313 -2.15 4.34 -18.28
CA PHE A 313 -1.06 5.17 -18.75
C PHE A 313 -1.55 6.34 -19.62
N ASP A 314 -2.41 6.05 -20.61
CA ASP A 314 -2.93 7.09 -21.51
C ASP A 314 -3.79 8.15 -20.79
N TYR A 315 -4.44 7.77 -19.70
CA TYR A 315 -5.33 8.68 -18.97
C TYR A 315 -4.63 9.46 -17.85
N PHE A 316 -3.77 8.80 -17.07
CA PHE A 316 -3.19 9.39 -15.86
C PHE A 316 -1.79 10.00 -16.10
N ALA A 317 -1.00 9.44 -17.03
CA ALA A 317 0.37 9.90 -17.24
C ALA A 317 0.40 11.20 -18.06
N ASP A 318 0.91 12.27 -17.46
CA ASP A 318 1.10 13.56 -18.11
C ASP A 318 2.58 13.88 -18.27
N GLY A 319 3.09 13.73 -19.49
CA GLY A 319 4.44 14.11 -19.88
C GLY A 319 4.58 15.55 -20.38
N SER A 320 3.47 16.31 -20.44
CA SER A 320 3.46 17.65 -21.06
C SER A 320 4.08 18.74 -20.18
N ILE A 321 4.12 18.56 -18.87
CA ILE A 321 4.57 19.58 -17.90
C ILE A 321 6.10 19.71 -17.90
N LYS A 322 6.81 18.60 -18.09
CA LYS A 322 8.26 18.56 -18.23
C LYS A 322 8.65 17.56 -19.32
N GLU A 323 9.51 17.93 -20.25
CA GLU A 323 10.05 17.03 -21.28
C GLU A 323 10.88 15.86 -20.73
N VAL A 324 10.96 15.72 -19.39
CA VAL A 324 11.94 14.87 -18.71
C VAL A 324 11.30 13.73 -17.93
N TYR A 325 10.01 13.82 -17.54
CA TYR A 325 9.31 12.80 -16.76
C TYR A 325 7.80 12.93 -16.86
N TYR A 326 7.11 11.84 -16.52
CA TYR A 326 5.65 11.81 -16.40
C TYR A 326 5.19 12.13 -14.97
N GLN A 327 4.05 12.80 -14.87
CA GLN A 327 3.31 12.99 -13.62
C GLN A 327 1.99 12.27 -13.71
N TYR A 328 1.55 11.67 -12.60
CA TYR A 328 0.31 10.91 -12.52
C TYR A 328 -0.73 11.73 -11.77
N SER A 329 -1.73 12.25 -12.51
CA SER A 329 -2.79 13.10 -11.95
C SER A 329 -3.74 12.32 -11.04
N GLN A 330 -4.09 12.92 -9.90
CA GLN A 330 -5.06 12.42 -8.96
C GLN A 330 -6.12 13.46 -8.65
N THR A 331 -7.33 12.99 -8.35
CA THR A 331 -8.40 13.84 -7.85
C THR A 331 -8.37 13.99 -6.33
N TYR A 332 -7.50 13.23 -5.64
CA TYR A 332 -7.38 13.19 -4.19
C TYR A 332 -5.97 13.62 -3.78
N ASP A 333 -5.81 14.89 -3.45
CA ASP A 333 -4.49 15.50 -3.24
C ASP A 333 -3.73 14.89 -2.05
N GLU A 334 -4.40 14.60 -0.95
CA GLU A 334 -3.75 14.14 0.28
C GLU A 334 -3.20 12.72 0.20
N ALA A 335 -3.86 11.82 -0.53
CA ALA A 335 -3.47 10.40 -0.66
C ALA A 335 -2.92 10.06 -2.04
N GLY A 336 -2.64 11.04 -2.89
CA GLY A 336 -2.32 10.83 -4.31
C GLY A 336 -1.17 9.85 -4.55
N ASN A 337 -0.07 9.96 -3.82
CA ASN A 337 1.08 9.06 -3.99
C ASN A 337 0.79 7.64 -3.48
N TRP A 338 -0.05 7.49 -2.46
CA TRP A 338 -0.51 6.17 -2.03
C TRP A 338 -1.30 5.46 -3.15
N PHE A 339 -2.16 6.17 -3.83
CA PHE A 339 -2.90 5.63 -4.97
C PHE A 339 -1.97 5.29 -6.15
N ASN A 340 -1.00 6.15 -6.41
CA ASN A 340 -0.03 5.96 -7.48
C ASN A 340 0.88 4.74 -7.26
N GLN A 341 1.29 4.44 -6.01
CA GLN A 341 2.12 3.28 -5.73
C GLN A 341 1.41 1.95 -6.07
N ILE A 342 0.08 1.91 -5.95
CA ILE A 342 -0.72 0.73 -6.32
C ILE A 342 -0.74 0.54 -7.85
N LEU A 343 -0.88 1.64 -8.62
CA LEU A 343 -0.73 1.55 -10.07
C LEU A 343 0.68 1.13 -10.49
N PHE A 344 1.69 1.64 -9.80
CA PHE A 344 3.08 1.25 -10.04
C PHE A 344 3.32 -0.23 -9.79
N GLU A 345 2.76 -0.80 -8.72
CA GLU A 345 2.76 -2.24 -8.44
C GLU A 345 2.15 -3.04 -9.60
N GLY A 346 1.00 -2.59 -10.13
CA GLY A 346 0.38 -3.21 -11.31
C GLY A 346 1.26 -3.16 -12.56
N PHE A 347 1.96 -2.07 -12.80
CA PHE A 347 2.88 -1.96 -13.93
C PHE A 347 4.12 -2.85 -13.77
N LEU A 348 4.67 -2.96 -12.57
CA LEU A 348 5.75 -3.90 -12.26
C LEU A 348 5.33 -5.34 -12.53
N ALA A 349 4.19 -5.75 -11.99
CA ALA A 349 3.67 -7.10 -12.21
C ALA A 349 3.45 -7.42 -13.70
N LEU A 350 2.91 -6.47 -14.47
CA LEU A 350 2.72 -6.69 -15.90
C LEU A 350 4.04 -6.76 -16.67
N ALA A 351 5.06 -5.99 -16.27
CA ALA A 351 6.36 -5.99 -16.94
C ALA A 351 7.10 -7.33 -16.80
N GLU A 352 6.83 -8.11 -15.74
CA GLU A 352 7.36 -9.46 -15.58
C GLU A 352 6.87 -10.43 -16.68
N GLU A 353 5.62 -10.25 -17.16
CA GLU A 353 4.99 -11.10 -18.17
C GLU A 353 5.04 -10.51 -19.59
N ASP A 354 5.19 -9.19 -19.70
CA ASP A 354 5.17 -8.48 -20.99
C ASP A 354 6.18 -7.33 -20.99
N ALA A 355 7.33 -7.55 -21.60
CA ALA A 355 8.38 -6.54 -21.73
C ALA A 355 7.92 -5.21 -22.38
N SER A 356 6.79 -5.22 -23.12
CA SER A 356 6.23 -3.98 -23.66
C SER A 356 5.67 -3.04 -22.58
N ALA A 357 5.48 -3.53 -21.36
CA ALA A 357 5.04 -2.77 -20.20
C ALA A 357 6.19 -2.07 -19.44
N GLU A 358 7.46 -2.39 -19.73
CA GLU A 358 8.63 -1.72 -19.13
C GLU A 358 8.53 -0.20 -19.23
N LYS A 359 8.03 0.33 -20.36
CA LYS A 359 7.81 1.77 -20.54
C LYS A 359 6.90 2.42 -19.47
N TYR A 360 5.98 1.67 -18.88
CA TYR A 360 5.13 2.16 -17.79
C TYR A 360 5.90 2.23 -16.47
N VAL A 361 6.73 1.22 -16.22
CA VAL A 361 7.65 1.19 -15.07
C VAL A 361 8.67 2.31 -15.19
N ASP A 362 9.29 2.48 -16.34
CA ASP A 362 10.26 3.54 -16.62
C ASP A 362 9.66 4.94 -16.36
N SER A 363 8.39 5.14 -16.72
CA SER A 363 7.72 6.42 -16.51
C SER A 363 7.59 6.81 -15.05
N PHE A 364 7.35 5.83 -14.14
CA PHE A 364 7.37 6.05 -12.69
C PHE A 364 8.80 6.21 -12.16
N ALA A 365 9.71 5.35 -12.59
CA ALA A 365 11.12 5.42 -12.19
C ALA A 365 11.75 6.77 -12.53
N ASP A 366 11.52 7.28 -13.73
CA ASP A 366 11.99 8.61 -14.16
C ASP A 366 11.39 9.72 -13.30
N GLY A 367 10.08 9.66 -13.00
CA GLY A 367 9.40 10.62 -12.14
C GLY A 367 9.95 10.62 -10.70
N LEU A 368 10.11 9.45 -10.11
CA LEU A 368 10.67 9.26 -8.76
C LEU A 368 12.11 9.77 -8.67
N ASN A 369 12.96 9.37 -9.62
CA ASN A 369 14.35 9.78 -9.64
C ASN A 369 14.49 11.29 -9.84
N TYR A 370 13.73 11.86 -10.77
CA TYR A 370 13.73 13.31 -11.00
C TYR A 370 13.27 14.07 -9.74
N ALA A 371 12.23 13.60 -9.09
CA ALA A 371 11.71 14.23 -7.87
C ALA A 371 12.74 14.17 -6.73
N TYR A 372 13.39 13.04 -6.54
CA TYR A 372 14.44 12.91 -5.53
C TYR A 372 15.61 13.86 -5.83
N ASP A 373 16.09 13.88 -7.06
CA ASP A 373 17.27 14.67 -7.42
C ASP A 373 17.01 16.18 -7.42
N ASN A 374 15.75 16.63 -7.62
CA ASN A 374 15.43 18.05 -7.77
C ASN A 374 14.61 18.65 -6.62
N TYR A 375 13.82 17.82 -5.91
CA TYR A 375 12.86 18.30 -4.90
C TYR A 375 13.09 17.74 -3.49
N TYR A 376 13.99 16.74 -3.31
CA TYR A 376 14.32 16.23 -1.99
C TYR A 376 14.89 17.34 -1.09
N ARG A 377 14.22 17.59 0.06
CA ARG A 377 14.62 18.59 1.04
C ARG A 377 14.16 18.15 2.43
N ASN A 378 14.98 18.42 3.43
CA ASN A 378 14.66 18.16 4.84
C ASN A 378 14.17 16.72 5.12
N GLY A 379 14.69 15.74 4.37
CA GLY A 379 14.30 14.33 4.53
C GLY A 379 13.10 13.88 3.67
N TYR A 380 12.47 14.77 2.90
CA TYR A 380 11.24 14.49 2.18
C TYR A 380 11.29 14.86 0.70
N ILE A 381 10.37 14.26 -0.04
CA ILE A 381 9.98 14.68 -1.39
C ILE A 381 8.55 15.25 -1.27
N PRO A 382 8.20 16.37 -1.90
CA PRO A 382 6.84 16.92 -1.90
C PRO A 382 5.83 15.88 -2.36
N THR A 383 4.68 15.82 -1.69
CA THR A 383 3.70 14.74 -1.88
C THR A 383 3.05 14.71 -3.25
N ASN A 384 3.05 15.82 -3.96
CA ASN A 384 2.30 15.99 -5.21
C ASN A 384 3.16 16.13 -6.47
N TYR A 385 4.46 15.86 -6.40
CA TYR A 385 5.31 15.90 -7.59
C TYR A 385 4.93 14.82 -8.62
N ILE A 386 4.42 13.66 -8.18
CA ILE A 386 3.96 12.57 -9.05
C ILE A 386 2.52 12.84 -9.53
N SER A 387 1.69 13.43 -8.70
CA SER A 387 0.28 13.69 -9.00
C SER A 387 0.01 14.95 -9.83
N GLY A 388 1.02 15.52 -10.46
CA GLY A 388 0.87 16.61 -11.42
C GLY A 388 0.84 18.00 -10.81
N TRP A 389 1.22 18.15 -9.56
CA TRP A 389 1.19 19.44 -8.88
C TRP A 389 2.56 20.10 -8.80
N LEU A 390 2.67 21.38 -9.14
CA LEU A 390 3.89 22.19 -9.18
C LEU A 390 3.59 23.68 -9.00
N PRO A 391 4.55 24.45 -8.52
CA PRO A 391 5.71 24.21 -7.70
C PRO A 391 5.32 24.26 -6.22
N TYR A 392 5.92 23.45 -5.38
CA TYR A 392 5.58 23.37 -3.98
C TYR A 392 6.77 23.68 -3.07
N SER A 393 6.52 24.36 -1.97
CA SER A 393 7.51 24.56 -0.91
C SER A 393 7.29 23.49 0.15
N VAL A 394 8.22 22.57 0.28
CA VAL A 394 8.21 21.55 1.35
C VAL A 394 8.23 22.21 2.73
N ASP A 395 8.77 23.43 2.84
CA ASP A 395 8.95 24.14 4.11
C ASP A 395 7.61 24.62 4.71
N ASP A 396 6.57 24.76 3.88
CA ASP A 396 5.26 25.29 4.28
C ASP A 396 4.13 24.23 4.26
N GLU A 397 4.45 22.99 3.87
CA GLU A 397 3.46 21.94 3.70
C GLU A 397 3.36 21.02 4.91
N GLN A 398 2.12 20.76 5.33
CA GLN A 398 1.82 19.59 6.16
C GLN A 398 1.68 18.37 5.24
N MET A 399 2.64 17.47 5.30
CA MET A 399 2.64 16.26 4.49
C MET A 399 1.93 15.13 5.23
N GLN A 400 1.05 14.42 4.53
CA GLN A 400 0.34 13.28 5.07
C GLN A 400 1.23 12.02 5.04
N ILE A 401 1.20 11.25 6.13
CA ILE A 401 2.01 10.03 6.29
C ILE A 401 1.78 9.01 5.17
N LEU A 402 0.56 8.90 4.62
CA LEU A 402 0.24 8.01 3.49
C LEU A 402 1.10 8.33 2.26
N SER A 403 1.13 9.61 1.87
CA SER A 403 1.84 10.02 0.67
C SER A 403 3.36 9.93 0.82
N VAL A 404 3.91 10.26 2.00
CA VAL A 404 5.35 10.15 2.21
C VAL A 404 5.80 8.69 2.35
N SER A 405 4.99 7.83 2.97
CA SER A 405 5.25 6.39 3.04
C SER A 405 5.18 5.74 1.66
N ALA A 406 4.26 6.18 0.79
CA ALA A 406 4.17 5.70 -0.58
C ALA A 406 5.44 5.97 -1.40
N ASN A 407 6.14 7.08 -1.16
CA ASN A 407 7.43 7.34 -1.80
C ASN A 407 8.47 6.27 -1.42
N VAL A 408 8.51 5.87 -0.15
CA VAL A 408 9.37 4.77 0.32
C VAL A 408 9.01 3.47 -0.38
N VAL A 409 7.72 3.13 -0.41
CA VAL A 409 7.20 1.91 -1.05
C VAL A 409 7.62 1.84 -2.52
N MET A 410 7.43 2.93 -3.28
CA MET A 410 7.79 2.97 -4.69
C MET A 410 9.30 2.81 -4.93
N PHE A 411 10.16 3.51 -4.17
CA PHE A 411 11.60 3.33 -4.26
C PHE A 411 12.05 1.93 -3.83
N ALA A 412 11.45 1.35 -2.80
CA ALA A 412 11.77 0.00 -2.34
C ALA A 412 11.35 -1.06 -3.39
N ARG A 413 10.15 -0.96 -3.97
CA ARG A 413 9.71 -1.88 -5.04
C ARG A 413 10.59 -1.76 -6.29
N LEU A 414 11.00 -0.54 -6.66
CA LEU A 414 11.94 -0.34 -7.77
C LEU A 414 13.29 -1.00 -7.48
N ALA A 415 13.81 -0.85 -6.27
CA ALA A 415 15.06 -1.48 -5.86
C ALA A 415 14.98 -3.03 -5.84
N ILE A 416 13.84 -3.58 -5.42
CA ILE A 416 13.58 -5.03 -5.45
C ILE A 416 13.56 -5.52 -6.90
N ALA A 417 12.84 -4.84 -7.79
CA ALA A 417 12.81 -5.19 -9.21
C ALA A 417 14.19 -5.11 -9.89
N GLU A 418 14.98 -4.09 -9.55
CA GLU A 418 16.38 -3.94 -10.02
C GLU A 418 17.27 -5.10 -9.52
N ARG A 419 17.15 -5.50 -8.24
CA ARG A 419 17.86 -6.63 -7.65
C ARG A 419 17.50 -7.93 -8.36
N ASP A 420 16.21 -8.21 -8.50
CA ASP A 420 15.69 -9.46 -9.05
C ASP A 420 16.04 -9.60 -10.55
N ALA A 421 16.06 -8.48 -11.28
CA ALA A 421 16.54 -8.44 -12.67
C ALA A 421 18.06 -8.68 -12.81
N ALA A 422 18.84 -8.33 -11.79
CA ALA A 422 20.30 -8.58 -11.79
C ALA A 422 20.67 -10.03 -11.44
N GLU A 423 19.79 -10.76 -10.74
CA GLU A 423 19.98 -12.17 -10.36
C GLU A 423 19.56 -13.16 -11.46
N ASN A 424 18.74 -12.73 -12.44
CA ASN A 424 18.27 -13.53 -13.58
C ASN A 424 19.16 -13.34 -14.82
#